data_586aec5ff4f004414de619920d2307b5
#
_entry.id   586aec5ff4f004414de619920d2307b5
#
_cell.length_a   1.000
_cell.length_b   1.000
_cell.length_c   1.000
_cell.angle_alpha   90.00
_cell.angle_beta   90.00
_cell.angle_gamma   90.00
#
_symmetry.space_group_name_H-M   'P 1'
#
loop_
_entity.id
_entity.type
_entity.pdbx_description
1 polymer ?
#
loop_
_entity_poly.entity_id
_entity_poly.type
_entity_poly.pdbx_seq_one_letter_code
_entity_poly.pdbx_strand_id
1 'polypeptide(L)'
;RDISVVPFLSNHWDRELGQAALARREELAGQLAEAVERYDLDGVNVDIENLTENERDLHTDFIRILRDKLPDEKIIGVSVAANPYGITTDWKGSYDYESLGKHSDYLMIMAYDEHYRGGEPGTVASISLAEKSIQYALSKVPKEKILLGIPFYGRIWKNGSGFPQGVGISNMEVQTLVSQYEGSAAFDPETFTPTATIKVKEKDEKLKIRGIPIGPGTYTICYENELSIKQKLRLIEKYDIKGTGSWSLGEETADTWEYYKLWSNGCYFDDVGKHWARDYIIKAYKKNWVMGVTQTTFCPDRPLTRAEASAMLVRLLKLPAQFFEESTFTDVSGHWAEGAIDTAWSHNI
;
A
#
# COMPACT_ATOMS: atom_id res chain seq x y z
N ARG A 1 -8.66 -16.34 -14.56
CA ARG A 1 -8.08 -16.06 -13.23
C ARG A 1 -8.64 -14.75 -12.71
N ASP A 2 -8.95 -14.69 -11.43
CA ASP A 2 -9.38 -13.44 -10.78
C ASP A 2 -8.19 -12.56 -10.32
N ILE A 3 -6.96 -13.05 -10.50
CA ILE A 3 -5.70 -12.42 -10.08
C ILE A 3 -4.71 -12.49 -11.24
N SER A 4 -4.10 -11.35 -11.57
CA SER A 4 -3.01 -11.28 -12.54
C SER A 4 -1.71 -11.77 -11.93
N VAL A 5 -0.96 -12.57 -12.69
CA VAL A 5 0.36 -13.08 -12.30
C VAL A 5 1.44 -12.29 -13.04
N VAL A 6 2.07 -11.37 -12.33
CA VAL A 6 3.06 -10.43 -12.83
C VAL A 6 4.36 -10.61 -12.01
N PRO A 7 5.22 -11.60 -12.35
CA PRO A 7 6.46 -11.82 -11.61
C PRO A 7 7.40 -10.64 -11.75
N PHE A 8 8.27 -10.46 -10.76
CA PHE A 8 9.27 -9.40 -10.82
C PHE A 8 10.64 -9.91 -11.32
N LEU A 9 11.28 -9.09 -12.15
CA LEU A 9 12.66 -9.21 -12.56
C LEU A 9 13.54 -8.37 -11.64
N SER A 10 14.45 -8.98 -10.89
CA SER A 10 15.33 -8.26 -9.97
C SER A 10 16.80 -8.58 -10.21
N ASN A 11 17.66 -7.58 -10.00
CA ASN A 11 19.11 -7.75 -9.89
C ASN A 11 19.60 -7.94 -8.46
N HIS A 12 18.67 -8.11 -7.49
CA HIS A 12 18.99 -8.31 -6.07
C HIS A 12 19.97 -7.29 -5.49
N TRP A 13 19.81 -6.00 -5.84
CA TRP A 13 20.71 -4.92 -5.42
C TRP A 13 22.14 -5.00 -5.96
N ASP A 14 22.44 -5.96 -6.82
CA ASP A 14 23.76 -6.13 -7.45
C ASP A 14 23.90 -5.16 -8.64
N ARG A 15 24.74 -4.13 -8.48
CA ARG A 15 24.95 -3.09 -9.50
C ARG A 15 25.56 -3.65 -10.78
N GLU A 16 26.54 -4.54 -10.69
CA GLU A 16 27.22 -5.10 -11.86
C GLU A 16 26.24 -5.96 -12.67
N LEU A 17 25.42 -6.76 -11.98
CA LEU A 17 24.37 -7.53 -12.62
C LEU A 17 23.34 -6.63 -13.30
N GLY A 18 22.90 -5.54 -12.65
CA GLY A 18 21.98 -4.57 -13.23
C GLY A 18 22.57 -3.88 -14.48
N GLN A 19 23.82 -3.46 -14.42
CA GLN A 19 24.53 -2.87 -15.57
C GLN A 19 24.67 -3.88 -16.72
N ALA A 20 25.03 -5.13 -16.44
CA ALA A 20 25.15 -6.19 -17.43
C ALA A 20 23.78 -6.50 -18.08
N ALA A 21 22.71 -6.52 -17.29
CA ALA A 21 21.34 -6.70 -17.78
C ALA A 21 20.94 -5.58 -18.74
N LEU A 22 21.18 -4.32 -18.39
CA LEU A 22 20.85 -3.17 -19.25
C LEU A 22 21.75 -3.09 -20.49
N ALA A 23 23.02 -3.51 -20.41
CA ALA A 23 23.90 -3.61 -21.59
C ALA A 23 23.36 -4.61 -22.63
N ARG A 24 22.64 -5.65 -22.19
CA ARG A 24 22.02 -6.69 -23.04
C ARG A 24 20.48 -6.57 -23.07
N ARG A 25 19.93 -5.39 -22.90
CA ARG A 25 18.49 -5.14 -22.72
C ARG A 25 17.60 -5.64 -23.85
N GLU A 26 18.10 -5.64 -25.11
CA GLU A 26 17.37 -6.20 -26.25
C GLU A 26 17.16 -7.71 -26.11
N GLU A 27 18.21 -8.42 -25.74
CA GLU A 27 18.17 -9.86 -25.51
C GLU A 27 17.32 -10.21 -24.30
N LEU A 28 17.52 -9.49 -23.19
CA LEU A 28 16.76 -9.67 -21.95
C LEU A 28 15.25 -9.44 -22.17
N ALA A 29 14.88 -8.37 -22.90
CA ALA A 29 13.48 -8.11 -23.23
C ALA A 29 12.88 -9.22 -24.12
N GLY A 30 13.65 -9.80 -25.03
CA GLY A 30 13.23 -10.97 -25.81
C GLY A 30 12.96 -12.19 -24.93
N GLN A 31 13.89 -12.50 -24.01
CA GLN A 31 13.75 -13.63 -23.08
C GLN A 31 12.53 -13.44 -22.14
N LEU A 32 12.25 -12.20 -21.70
CA LEU A 32 11.07 -11.90 -20.90
C LEU A 32 9.77 -12.07 -21.69
N ALA A 33 9.74 -11.61 -22.94
CA ALA A 33 8.57 -11.78 -23.79
C ALA A 33 8.28 -13.27 -24.05
N GLU A 34 9.30 -14.07 -24.34
CA GLU A 34 9.17 -15.52 -24.46
C GLU A 34 8.69 -16.19 -23.16
N ALA A 35 9.19 -15.74 -22.01
CA ALA A 35 8.76 -16.26 -20.72
C ALA A 35 7.29 -15.90 -20.41
N VAL A 36 6.88 -14.67 -20.68
CA VAL A 36 5.48 -14.21 -20.49
C VAL A 36 4.53 -15.06 -21.35
N GLU A 37 4.87 -15.31 -22.60
CA GLU A 37 4.08 -16.17 -23.48
C GLU A 37 4.11 -17.64 -23.02
N ARG A 38 5.29 -18.19 -22.80
CA ARG A 38 5.50 -19.62 -22.46
C ARG A 38 4.79 -20.04 -21.18
N TYR A 39 4.75 -19.18 -20.17
CA TYR A 39 4.17 -19.49 -18.87
C TYR A 39 2.78 -18.89 -18.67
N ASP A 40 2.18 -18.33 -19.72
CA ASP A 40 0.87 -17.67 -19.67
C ASP A 40 0.79 -16.65 -18.51
N LEU A 41 1.81 -15.79 -18.43
CA LEU A 41 1.88 -14.72 -17.44
C LEU A 41 1.09 -13.50 -17.92
N ASP A 42 0.60 -12.70 -16.96
CA ASP A 42 -0.15 -11.48 -17.28
C ASP A 42 0.77 -10.28 -17.52
N GLY A 43 2.07 -10.42 -17.26
CA GLY A 43 3.07 -9.38 -17.48
C GLY A 43 4.35 -9.59 -16.71
N VAL A 44 5.10 -8.52 -16.49
CA VAL A 44 6.33 -8.50 -15.71
C VAL A 44 6.46 -7.19 -14.94
N ASN A 45 6.95 -7.23 -13.69
CA ASN A 45 7.36 -6.08 -12.92
C ASN A 45 8.89 -5.98 -12.93
N VAL A 46 9.42 -4.87 -13.40
CA VAL A 46 10.88 -4.64 -13.46
C VAL A 46 11.32 -3.98 -12.16
N ASP A 47 12.27 -4.61 -11.48
CA ASP A 47 12.82 -4.22 -10.19
C ASP A 47 14.35 -4.24 -10.24
N ILE A 48 14.93 -3.34 -11.06
CA ILE A 48 16.37 -3.19 -11.19
C ILE A 48 16.82 -2.02 -10.34
N GLU A 49 17.58 -2.33 -9.30
CA GLU A 49 17.96 -1.39 -8.27
C GLU A 49 19.47 -1.11 -8.23
N ASN A 50 19.88 -0.14 -7.37
CA ASN A 50 21.29 0.20 -7.11
C ASN A 50 22.10 0.63 -8.36
N LEU A 51 21.42 1.10 -9.42
CA LEU A 51 22.04 1.79 -10.55
C LEU A 51 22.26 3.26 -10.21
N THR A 52 22.81 4.03 -11.13
CA THR A 52 23.01 5.49 -10.97
C THR A 52 22.36 6.24 -12.12
N GLU A 53 22.44 7.58 -12.09
CA GLU A 53 22.03 8.44 -13.21
C GLU A 53 22.71 8.08 -14.53
N ASN A 54 23.85 7.41 -14.50
CA ASN A 54 24.57 7.00 -15.73
C ASN A 54 23.82 5.91 -16.50
N GLU A 55 23.06 5.07 -15.81
CA GLU A 55 22.26 3.99 -16.39
C GLU A 55 20.80 4.40 -16.66
N ARG A 56 20.39 5.63 -16.32
CA ARG A 56 19.00 6.12 -16.44
C ARG A 56 18.40 5.91 -17.82
N ASP A 57 19.11 6.33 -18.85
CA ASP A 57 18.62 6.25 -20.23
C ASP A 57 18.54 4.80 -20.70
N LEU A 58 19.48 3.95 -20.30
CA LEU A 58 19.45 2.52 -20.59
C LEU A 58 18.29 1.83 -19.89
N HIS A 59 17.98 2.23 -18.65
CA HIS A 59 16.84 1.69 -17.92
C HIS A 59 15.52 2.06 -18.60
N THR A 60 15.35 3.31 -18.99
CA THR A 60 14.17 3.77 -19.75
C THR A 60 14.06 3.06 -21.11
N ASP A 61 15.16 2.95 -21.84
CA ASP A 61 15.19 2.26 -23.14
C ASP A 61 14.84 0.78 -23.00
N PHE A 62 15.26 0.13 -21.91
CA PHE A 62 14.88 -1.25 -21.63
C PHE A 62 13.34 -1.40 -21.49
N ILE A 63 12.69 -0.52 -20.73
CA ILE A 63 11.23 -0.56 -20.55
C ILE A 63 10.51 -0.28 -21.87
N ARG A 64 11.02 0.63 -22.70
CA ARG A 64 10.51 0.89 -24.05
C ARG A 64 10.59 -0.36 -24.94
N ILE A 65 11.77 -0.99 -24.99
CA ILE A 65 11.99 -2.21 -25.79
C ILE A 65 11.09 -3.35 -25.29
N LEU A 66 10.94 -3.49 -24.00
CA LEU A 66 10.06 -4.48 -23.41
C LEU A 66 8.60 -4.26 -23.81
N ARG A 67 8.13 -2.99 -23.83
CA ARG A 67 6.79 -2.64 -24.30
C ARG A 67 6.61 -2.97 -25.79
N ASP A 68 7.62 -2.71 -26.62
CA ASP A 68 7.57 -3.00 -28.04
C ASP A 68 7.51 -4.54 -28.33
N LYS A 69 8.03 -5.36 -27.42
CA LYS A 69 8.06 -6.84 -27.57
C LYS A 69 6.86 -7.55 -26.95
N LEU A 70 6.19 -6.93 -25.99
CA LEU A 70 5.02 -7.51 -25.32
C LEU A 70 3.72 -7.02 -25.97
N PRO A 71 2.69 -7.87 -26.09
CA PRO A 71 1.34 -7.44 -26.47
C PRO A 71 0.81 -6.33 -25.54
N ASP A 72 -0.04 -5.44 -26.06
CA ASP A 72 -0.56 -4.28 -25.32
C ASP A 72 -1.34 -4.66 -24.05
N GLU A 73 -2.00 -5.82 -24.05
CA GLU A 73 -2.73 -6.32 -22.88
C GLU A 73 -1.84 -6.88 -21.76
N LYS A 74 -0.54 -7.09 -22.01
CA LYS A 74 0.40 -7.57 -20.99
C LYS A 74 0.91 -6.40 -20.13
N ILE A 75 0.91 -6.61 -18.84
CA ILE A 75 1.25 -5.60 -17.84
C ILE A 75 2.77 -5.43 -17.75
N ILE A 76 3.24 -4.20 -17.81
CA ILE A 76 4.61 -3.81 -17.42
C ILE A 76 4.53 -2.91 -16.20
N GLY A 77 4.97 -3.43 -15.06
CA GLY A 77 5.21 -2.63 -13.86
C GLY A 77 6.68 -2.25 -13.73
N VAL A 78 6.97 -1.14 -13.08
CA VAL A 78 8.34 -0.76 -12.71
C VAL A 78 8.36 -0.38 -11.23
N SER A 79 9.19 -1.08 -10.44
CA SER A 79 9.50 -0.67 -9.08
C SER A 79 10.48 0.50 -9.12
N VAL A 80 10.15 1.59 -8.43
CA VAL A 80 10.96 2.81 -8.42
C VAL A 80 11.28 3.23 -6.99
N ALA A 81 12.50 3.75 -6.77
CA ALA A 81 12.91 4.28 -5.48
C ALA A 81 12.01 5.44 -5.03
N ALA A 82 11.61 5.47 -3.77
CA ALA A 82 10.97 6.66 -3.20
C ALA A 82 11.88 7.90 -3.38
N ASN A 83 11.32 8.95 -4.00
CA ASN A 83 12.08 10.17 -4.31
C ASN A 83 11.37 11.44 -3.81
N PRO A 84 11.18 11.62 -2.48
CA PRO A 84 10.43 12.73 -1.91
C PRO A 84 11.04 14.12 -2.16
N TYR A 85 12.29 14.17 -2.60
CA TYR A 85 13.05 15.42 -2.77
C TYR A 85 13.49 15.67 -4.22
N GLY A 86 13.07 14.83 -5.18
CA GLY A 86 13.41 14.98 -6.58
C GLY A 86 14.92 14.85 -6.88
N ILE A 87 15.60 13.94 -6.18
CA ILE A 87 17.04 13.67 -6.39
C ILE A 87 17.23 13.04 -7.75
N THR A 88 18.16 13.57 -8.54
CA THR A 88 18.44 13.13 -9.91
C THR A 88 19.82 12.48 -10.07
N THR A 89 20.53 12.27 -8.97
CA THR A 89 21.84 11.66 -8.88
C THR A 89 21.81 10.39 -8.03
N ASP A 90 22.92 9.67 -8.00
CA ASP A 90 23.07 8.40 -7.30
C ASP A 90 22.00 7.37 -7.72
N TRP A 91 21.73 6.40 -6.87
CA TRP A 91 20.79 5.32 -7.18
C TRP A 91 19.36 5.81 -7.46
N LYS A 92 18.91 6.91 -6.84
CA LYS A 92 17.61 7.53 -7.15
C LYS A 92 17.58 8.17 -8.53
N GLY A 93 18.74 8.64 -9.01
CA GLY A 93 18.90 9.23 -10.32
C GLY A 93 18.73 8.25 -11.48
N SER A 94 18.77 6.94 -11.24
CA SER A 94 18.53 5.92 -12.26
C SER A 94 17.06 5.79 -12.69
N TYR A 95 16.12 6.43 -11.97
CA TYR A 95 14.70 6.35 -12.24
C TYR A 95 14.17 7.65 -12.83
N ASP A 96 14.02 7.70 -14.14
CA ASP A 96 13.24 8.75 -14.82
C ASP A 96 11.75 8.37 -14.77
N TYR A 97 11.04 8.83 -13.75
CA TYR A 97 9.62 8.51 -13.57
C TYR A 97 8.76 8.85 -14.77
N GLU A 98 9.01 10.01 -15.40
CA GLU A 98 8.25 10.45 -16.57
C GLU A 98 8.45 9.50 -17.76
N SER A 99 9.69 9.18 -18.07
CA SER A 99 10.03 8.34 -19.20
C SER A 99 9.68 6.86 -18.94
N LEU A 100 9.92 6.34 -17.73
CA LEU A 100 9.50 5.00 -17.33
C LEU A 100 7.97 4.87 -17.39
N GLY A 101 7.24 5.86 -16.89
CA GLY A 101 5.79 5.87 -16.89
C GLY A 101 5.14 5.94 -18.27
N LYS A 102 5.84 6.44 -19.30
CA LYS A 102 5.35 6.43 -20.69
C LYS A 102 5.21 5.01 -21.23
N HIS A 103 6.11 4.11 -20.85
CA HIS A 103 6.22 2.76 -21.41
C HIS A 103 5.76 1.65 -20.45
N SER A 104 5.31 1.99 -19.24
CA SER A 104 4.79 1.05 -18.25
C SER A 104 3.32 1.32 -17.93
N ASP A 105 2.65 0.31 -17.35
CA ASP A 105 1.27 0.39 -16.89
C ASP A 105 1.15 0.97 -15.48
N TYR A 106 2.22 0.83 -14.68
CA TYR A 106 2.33 1.47 -13.37
C TYR A 106 3.78 1.60 -12.91
N LEU A 107 3.98 2.58 -12.03
CA LEU A 107 5.16 2.71 -11.20
C LEU A 107 4.80 2.31 -9.76
N MET A 108 5.50 1.31 -9.21
CA MET A 108 5.42 0.91 -7.82
C MET A 108 6.45 1.69 -7.02
N ILE A 109 6.01 2.68 -6.25
CA ILE A 109 6.90 3.47 -5.40
C ILE A 109 7.29 2.66 -4.18
N MET A 110 8.55 2.29 -4.03
CA MET A 110 9.10 1.61 -2.86
C MET A 110 9.26 2.62 -1.71
N ALA A 111 8.15 3.04 -1.09
CA ALA A 111 8.11 4.05 -0.04
C ALA A 111 8.47 3.45 1.33
N TYR A 112 9.61 2.78 1.40
CA TYR A 112 10.14 2.11 2.59
C TYR A 112 11.68 2.11 2.58
N ASP A 113 12.28 1.47 3.61
CA ASP A 113 13.72 1.48 3.85
C ASP A 113 14.30 2.90 4.02
N GLU A 114 13.53 3.80 4.67
CA GLU A 114 14.00 5.13 5.09
C GLU A 114 15.20 5.00 6.02
N HIS A 115 15.12 4.04 6.97
CA HIS A 115 16.26 3.50 7.71
C HIS A 115 16.41 2.03 7.35
N TYR A 116 17.64 1.61 7.04
CA TYR A 116 17.92 0.34 6.39
C TYR A 116 19.03 -0.46 7.12
N ARG A 117 19.34 -1.63 6.62
CA ARG A 117 20.35 -2.52 7.17
C ARG A 117 21.72 -1.86 7.13
N GLY A 118 22.38 -1.79 8.28
CA GLY A 118 23.68 -1.13 8.46
C GLY A 118 23.59 0.36 8.79
N GLY A 119 22.40 0.97 8.69
CA GLY A 119 22.13 2.36 9.06
C GLY A 119 21.74 2.51 10.55
N GLU A 120 21.59 3.77 10.96
CA GLU A 120 21.11 4.13 12.30
C GLU A 120 19.66 3.69 12.52
N PRO A 121 19.25 3.42 13.77
CA PRO A 121 17.86 3.14 14.11
C PRO A 121 16.90 4.27 13.72
N GLY A 122 15.76 3.90 13.14
CA GLY A 122 14.74 4.86 12.77
C GLY A 122 13.58 4.22 12.02
N THR A 123 12.64 5.05 11.58
CA THR A 123 11.44 4.60 10.88
C THR A 123 11.77 3.87 9.57
N VAL A 124 11.06 2.79 9.30
CA VAL A 124 11.21 2.08 8.02
C VAL A 124 10.45 2.79 6.89
N ALA A 125 9.30 3.37 7.22
CA ALA A 125 8.44 4.05 6.25
C ALA A 125 7.58 5.11 6.96
N SER A 126 8.09 6.33 7.11
CA SER A 126 7.29 7.42 7.68
C SER A 126 6.14 7.82 6.75
N ILE A 127 5.08 8.38 7.34
CA ILE A 127 3.97 8.93 6.53
C ILE A 127 4.46 10.07 5.61
N SER A 128 5.45 10.85 6.07
CA SER A 128 6.06 11.93 5.28
C SER A 128 6.81 11.39 4.05
N LEU A 129 7.55 10.29 4.19
CA LEU A 129 8.21 9.62 3.06
C LEU A 129 7.17 9.19 2.02
N ALA A 130 6.13 8.48 2.46
CA ALA A 130 5.08 7.97 1.59
C ALA A 130 4.37 9.12 0.85
N GLU A 131 3.92 10.12 1.58
CA GLU A 131 3.15 11.24 1.03
C GLU A 131 3.96 12.09 0.04
N LYS A 132 5.17 12.51 0.41
CA LYS A 132 6.04 13.30 -0.48
C LYS A 132 6.45 12.52 -1.72
N SER A 133 6.64 11.20 -1.62
CA SER A 133 6.96 10.35 -2.77
C SER A 133 5.78 10.25 -3.75
N ILE A 134 4.54 10.18 -3.24
CA ILE A 134 3.33 10.28 -4.09
C ILE A 134 3.27 11.65 -4.78
N GLN A 135 3.49 12.75 -4.05
CA GLN A 135 3.46 14.10 -4.60
C GLN A 135 4.50 14.29 -5.71
N TYR A 136 5.71 13.76 -5.51
CA TYR A 136 6.73 13.75 -6.55
C TYR A 136 6.29 12.94 -7.77
N ALA A 137 5.78 11.73 -7.59
CA ALA A 137 5.30 10.90 -8.69
C ALA A 137 4.17 11.57 -9.49
N LEU A 138 3.21 12.22 -8.80
CA LEU A 138 2.11 12.97 -9.43
C LEU A 138 2.59 14.15 -10.28
N SER A 139 3.78 14.69 -10.00
CA SER A 139 4.39 15.73 -10.84
C SER A 139 5.00 15.17 -12.14
N LYS A 140 5.09 13.84 -12.28
CA LYS A 140 5.78 13.15 -13.38
C LYS A 140 4.87 12.25 -14.21
N VAL A 141 3.93 11.57 -13.57
CA VAL A 141 3.05 10.59 -14.22
C VAL A 141 1.60 10.76 -13.79
N PRO A 142 0.62 10.33 -14.62
CA PRO A 142 -0.79 10.31 -14.24
C PRO A 142 -1.03 9.45 -13.00
N LYS A 143 -1.96 9.88 -12.17
CA LYS A 143 -2.31 9.19 -10.90
C LYS A 143 -2.71 7.72 -11.08
N GLU A 144 -3.33 7.39 -12.22
CA GLU A 144 -3.76 6.05 -12.59
C GLU A 144 -2.58 5.08 -12.84
N LYS A 145 -1.36 5.59 -12.87
CA LYS A 145 -0.13 4.81 -13.00
C LYS A 145 0.65 4.68 -11.69
N ILE A 146 0.19 5.24 -10.58
CA ILE A 146 0.92 5.27 -9.31
C ILE A 146 0.38 4.21 -8.36
N LEU A 147 1.27 3.31 -7.91
CA LEU A 147 1.03 2.40 -6.80
C LEU A 147 1.95 2.76 -5.62
N LEU A 148 1.39 2.84 -4.41
CA LEU A 148 2.16 3.06 -3.20
C LEU A 148 2.62 1.72 -2.61
N GLY A 149 3.92 1.50 -2.50
CA GLY A 149 4.49 0.36 -1.78
C GLY A 149 4.40 0.56 -0.27
N ILE A 150 3.84 -0.42 0.45
CA ILE A 150 3.71 -0.43 1.91
C ILE A 150 4.47 -1.64 2.45
N PRO A 151 5.41 -1.46 3.42
CA PRO A 151 6.14 -2.60 3.99
C PRO A 151 5.27 -3.36 4.99
N PHE A 152 5.40 -4.70 4.99
CA PHE A 152 4.85 -5.57 6.02
C PHE A 152 5.92 -6.04 7.00
N TYR A 153 7.03 -5.32 7.03
CA TYR A 153 8.18 -5.61 7.85
C TYR A 153 8.67 -4.37 8.61
N GLY A 154 9.52 -4.63 9.56
CA GLY A 154 10.28 -3.64 10.29
C GLY A 154 11.77 -3.95 10.27
N ARG A 155 12.50 -3.24 11.09
CA ARG A 155 13.92 -3.47 11.30
C ARG A 155 14.25 -3.45 12.79
N ILE A 156 15.22 -4.28 13.18
CA ILE A 156 15.67 -4.44 14.55
C ILE A 156 17.14 -4.08 14.69
N TRP A 157 17.44 -3.29 15.71
CA TRP A 157 18.80 -2.87 16.10
C TRP A 157 19.07 -3.28 17.53
N LYS A 158 20.25 -3.80 17.80
CA LYS A 158 20.73 -4.00 19.17
C LYS A 158 21.38 -2.72 19.68
N ASN A 159 21.02 -2.27 20.87
CA ASN A 159 21.71 -1.18 21.53
C ASN A 159 23.10 -1.65 21.96
N GLY A 160 24.14 -1.22 21.26
CA GLY A 160 25.52 -1.67 21.42
C GLY A 160 25.94 -2.65 20.32
N SER A 161 26.97 -3.47 20.62
CA SER A 161 27.58 -4.40 19.67
C SER A 161 27.03 -5.83 19.75
N GLY A 162 27.44 -6.69 18.82
CA GLY A 162 27.20 -8.14 18.88
C GLY A 162 25.89 -8.60 18.23
N PHE A 163 25.30 -7.76 17.36
CA PHE A 163 24.19 -8.12 16.48
C PHE A 163 24.26 -7.25 15.22
N PRO A 164 23.94 -7.76 14.03
CA PRO A 164 23.90 -6.94 12.82
C PRO A 164 22.84 -5.84 12.96
N GLN A 165 23.19 -4.62 12.57
CA GLN A 165 22.31 -3.46 12.70
C GLN A 165 21.25 -3.43 11.59
N GLY A 166 20.00 -3.11 11.95
CA GLY A 166 18.91 -2.95 11.00
C GLY A 166 18.49 -4.24 10.28
N VAL A 167 18.54 -5.38 10.97
CA VAL A 167 18.06 -6.65 10.41
C VAL A 167 16.57 -6.57 10.13
N GLY A 168 16.14 -7.01 8.95
CA GLY A 168 14.72 -7.08 8.61
C GLY A 168 13.97 -8.07 9.49
N ILE A 169 12.77 -7.70 9.92
CA ILE A 169 11.90 -8.51 10.78
C ILE A 169 10.45 -8.33 10.31
N SER A 170 9.72 -9.42 10.12
CA SER A 170 8.31 -9.36 9.74
C SER A 170 7.45 -8.75 10.85
N ASN A 171 6.33 -8.13 10.50
CA ASN A 171 5.38 -7.61 11.51
C ASN A 171 4.87 -8.71 12.43
N MET A 172 4.70 -9.93 11.92
CA MET A 172 4.33 -11.11 12.72
C MET A 172 5.42 -11.49 13.74
N GLU A 173 6.70 -11.48 13.34
CA GLU A 173 7.81 -11.73 14.26
C GLU A 173 7.90 -10.65 15.34
N VAL A 174 7.63 -9.38 15.03
CA VAL A 174 7.60 -8.30 16.03
C VAL A 174 6.57 -8.58 17.11
N GLN A 175 5.34 -8.99 16.73
CA GLN A 175 4.31 -9.36 17.73
C GLN A 175 4.80 -10.49 18.65
N THR A 176 5.49 -11.49 18.09
CA THR A 176 6.07 -12.60 18.86
C THR A 176 7.12 -12.10 19.83
N LEU A 177 8.06 -11.26 19.40
CA LEU A 177 9.12 -10.74 20.26
C LEU A 177 8.57 -9.88 21.41
N VAL A 178 7.62 -8.97 21.11
CA VAL A 178 7.03 -8.09 22.12
C VAL A 178 6.19 -8.88 23.14
N SER A 179 5.59 -10.01 22.74
CA SER A 179 4.85 -10.87 23.67
C SER A 179 5.77 -11.74 24.53
N GLN A 180 6.94 -12.12 24.04
CA GLN A 180 7.83 -13.06 24.71
C GLN A 180 8.86 -12.39 25.63
N TYR A 181 9.32 -11.21 25.28
CA TYR A 181 10.36 -10.50 26.05
C TYR A 181 9.79 -9.31 26.81
N GLU A 182 10.45 -8.96 27.93
CA GLU A 182 10.15 -7.72 28.64
C GLU A 182 10.40 -6.51 27.72
N GLY A 183 9.40 -5.64 27.59
CA GLY A 183 9.53 -4.48 26.71
C GLY A 183 8.36 -3.55 26.73
N SER A 184 8.39 -2.57 25.85
CA SER A 184 7.32 -1.61 25.63
C SER A 184 7.17 -1.32 24.14
N ALA A 185 5.95 -0.97 23.73
CA ALA A 185 5.67 -0.44 22.41
C ALA A 185 5.16 1.01 22.55
N ALA A 186 5.56 1.86 21.62
CA ALA A 186 5.12 3.24 21.50
C ALA A 186 4.73 3.52 20.06
N PHE A 187 3.92 4.56 19.86
CA PHE A 187 3.55 5.04 18.55
C PHE A 187 3.93 6.51 18.43
N ASP A 188 4.70 6.85 17.40
CA ASP A 188 5.06 8.23 17.12
C ASP A 188 3.97 8.89 16.25
N PRO A 189 3.26 9.89 16.75
CA PRO A 189 2.20 10.56 16.02
C PRO A 189 2.71 11.47 14.88
N GLU A 190 3.99 11.84 14.85
CA GLU A 190 4.56 12.69 13.81
C GLU A 190 4.95 11.87 12.57
N THR A 191 5.63 10.75 12.79
CA THR A 191 6.03 9.85 11.69
C THR A 191 4.97 8.80 11.37
N PHE A 192 3.96 8.63 12.26
CA PHE A 192 2.97 7.54 12.23
C PHE A 192 3.63 6.16 12.18
N THR A 193 4.67 5.98 12.95
CA THR A 193 5.44 4.75 13.01
C THR A 193 5.41 4.14 14.41
N PRO A 194 5.10 2.85 14.56
CA PRO A 194 5.24 2.13 15.81
C PRO A 194 6.71 1.77 16.05
N THR A 195 7.11 1.87 17.30
CA THR A 195 8.40 1.41 17.79
C THR A 195 8.21 0.46 18.97
N ALA A 196 9.07 -0.53 19.11
CA ALA A 196 9.13 -1.38 20.27
C ALA A 196 10.56 -1.44 20.81
N THR A 197 10.66 -1.52 22.13
CA THR A 197 11.92 -1.82 22.83
C THR A 197 11.74 -3.12 23.58
N ILE A 198 12.64 -4.08 23.36
CA ILE A 198 12.65 -5.36 24.07
C ILE A 198 13.96 -5.56 24.79
N LYS A 199 13.92 -6.27 25.93
CA LYS A 199 15.08 -6.66 26.72
C LYS A 199 15.17 -8.17 26.82
N VAL A 200 16.19 -8.73 26.19
CA VAL A 200 16.51 -10.17 26.25
C VAL A 200 17.48 -10.42 27.40
N LYS A 201 17.13 -11.29 28.33
CA LYS A 201 17.96 -11.68 29.48
C LYS A 201 18.76 -12.94 29.16
N GLU A 202 19.81 -13.24 29.93
CA GLU A 202 20.62 -14.46 29.75
C GLU A 202 19.81 -15.76 29.84
N LYS A 203 18.83 -15.79 30.71
CA LYS A 203 17.97 -16.94 30.97
C LYS A 203 16.81 -17.14 29.98
N ASP A 204 16.55 -16.12 29.13
CA ASP A 204 15.44 -16.16 28.22
C ASP A 204 15.75 -17.13 27.05
N GLU A 205 14.70 -17.73 26.50
CA GLU A 205 14.80 -18.50 25.26
C GLU A 205 15.28 -17.56 24.13
N LYS A 206 16.23 -18.06 23.32
CA LYS A 206 16.85 -17.26 22.25
C LYS A 206 16.15 -17.54 20.92
N LEU A 207 15.25 -16.68 20.55
CA LEU A 207 14.63 -16.71 19.22
C LEU A 207 15.65 -16.36 18.13
N LYS A 208 15.31 -16.70 16.89
CA LYS A 208 16.09 -16.33 15.71
C LYS A 208 15.26 -15.41 14.81
N ILE A 209 15.91 -14.38 14.29
CA ILE A 209 15.37 -13.49 13.28
C ILE A 209 16.19 -13.69 12.01
N ARG A 210 15.51 -14.08 10.92
CA ARG A 210 16.21 -14.42 9.66
C ARG A 210 17.38 -15.40 9.89
N GLY A 211 17.22 -16.36 10.81
CA GLY A 211 18.24 -17.34 11.16
C GLY A 211 19.32 -16.85 12.16
N ILE A 212 19.33 -15.57 12.53
CA ILE A 212 20.29 -14.97 13.46
C ILE A 212 19.73 -15.02 14.88
N PRO A 213 20.39 -15.70 15.85
CA PRO A 213 19.92 -15.76 17.22
C PRO A 213 20.03 -14.38 17.89
N ILE A 214 18.98 -13.95 18.59
CA ILE A 214 19.01 -12.76 19.43
C ILE A 214 19.60 -13.12 20.80
N GLY A 215 20.76 -12.55 21.11
CA GLY A 215 21.43 -12.71 22.41
C GLY A 215 20.94 -11.70 23.43
N PRO A 216 21.45 -11.80 24.68
CA PRO A 216 21.12 -10.86 25.74
C PRO A 216 21.44 -9.42 25.37
N GLY A 217 20.55 -8.49 25.74
CA GLY A 217 20.68 -7.07 25.46
C GLY A 217 19.34 -6.36 25.27
N THR A 218 19.42 -5.08 25.01
CA THR A 218 18.25 -4.26 24.66
C THR A 218 18.22 -4.05 23.15
N TYR A 219 17.03 -4.14 22.57
CA TYR A 219 16.82 -3.98 21.12
C TYR A 219 15.74 -2.94 20.88
N THR A 220 15.94 -2.13 19.85
CA THR A 220 14.95 -1.21 19.31
C THR A 220 14.43 -1.77 17.99
N ILE A 221 13.11 -1.77 17.82
CA ILE A 221 12.42 -2.27 16.63
C ILE A 221 11.54 -1.14 16.10
N CYS A 222 11.72 -0.76 14.83
CA CYS A 222 10.79 0.11 14.11
C CYS A 222 10.08 -0.75 13.07
N TYR A 223 8.76 -0.70 13.02
CA TYR A 223 7.95 -1.64 12.23
C TYR A 223 6.65 -1.01 11.74
N GLU A 224 5.79 -1.77 11.10
CA GLU A 224 4.45 -1.35 10.73
C GLU A 224 3.40 -2.10 11.56
N ASN A 225 2.34 -1.40 11.94
CA ASN A 225 1.16 -1.99 12.58
C ASN A 225 -0.12 -1.53 11.88
N GLU A 226 -1.26 -1.98 12.37
CA GLU A 226 -2.56 -1.61 11.82
C GLU A 226 -2.73 -0.09 11.69
N LEU A 227 -2.34 0.69 12.71
CA LEU A 227 -2.50 2.15 12.70
C LEU A 227 -1.65 2.80 11.61
N SER A 228 -0.37 2.43 11.52
CA SER A 228 0.55 3.01 10.53
C SER A 228 0.18 2.61 9.11
N ILE A 229 -0.23 1.36 8.87
CA ILE A 229 -0.69 0.87 7.58
C ILE A 229 -1.98 1.60 7.17
N LYS A 230 -2.96 1.72 8.06
CA LYS A 230 -4.21 2.44 7.81
C LYS A 230 -3.98 3.90 7.38
N GLN A 231 -3.02 4.60 7.99
CA GLN A 231 -2.70 5.97 7.59
C GLN A 231 -2.10 6.04 6.16
N LYS A 232 -1.25 5.08 5.80
CA LYS A 232 -0.71 4.99 4.44
C LYS A 232 -1.80 4.65 3.41
N LEU A 233 -2.73 3.77 3.75
CA LEU A 233 -3.88 3.42 2.90
C LEU A 233 -4.80 4.62 2.62
N ARG A 234 -4.96 5.57 3.56
CA ARG A 234 -5.70 6.82 3.32
C ARG A 234 -5.09 7.69 2.22
N LEU A 235 -3.79 7.60 1.99
CA LEU A 235 -3.14 8.37 0.94
C LEU A 235 -3.63 7.96 -0.45
N ILE A 236 -4.10 6.71 -0.63
CA ILE A 236 -4.63 6.22 -1.90
C ILE A 236 -5.86 7.04 -2.31
N GLU A 237 -6.82 7.21 -1.42
CA GLU A 237 -8.02 8.02 -1.67
C GLU A 237 -7.67 9.51 -1.72
N LYS A 238 -6.85 10.00 -0.77
CA LYS A 238 -6.45 11.40 -0.69
C LYS A 238 -5.87 11.93 -2.01
N TYR A 239 -5.08 11.11 -2.70
CA TYR A 239 -4.42 11.46 -3.94
C TYR A 239 -5.05 10.81 -5.18
N ASP A 240 -6.11 10.02 -4.99
CA ASP A 240 -6.82 9.29 -6.04
C ASP A 240 -5.87 8.50 -6.95
N ILE A 241 -4.83 7.88 -6.37
CA ILE A 241 -3.84 7.07 -7.09
C ILE A 241 -4.40 5.68 -7.41
N LYS A 242 -3.74 4.95 -8.33
CA LYS A 242 -4.15 3.62 -8.80
C LYS A 242 -4.41 2.62 -7.67
N GLY A 243 -3.61 2.68 -6.61
CA GLY A 243 -3.72 1.75 -5.48
C GLY A 243 -2.42 1.57 -4.72
N THR A 244 -2.24 0.37 -4.21
CA THR A 244 -1.12 0.01 -3.36
C THR A 244 -0.58 -1.37 -3.69
N GLY A 245 0.68 -1.62 -3.35
CA GLY A 245 1.30 -2.93 -3.25
C GLY A 245 1.98 -3.10 -1.90
N SER A 246 2.33 -4.32 -1.54
CA SER A 246 2.94 -4.60 -0.24
C SER A 246 4.20 -5.45 -0.41
N TRP A 247 5.23 -5.16 0.38
CA TRP A 247 6.43 -5.98 0.49
C TRP A 247 6.57 -6.51 1.91
N SER A 248 6.46 -7.84 2.11
CA SER A 248 6.01 -8.84 1.15
C SER A 248 4.98 -9.76 1.81
N LEU A 249 4.23 -10.50 1.00
CA LEU A 249 3.27 -11.48 1.49
C LEU A 249 3.95 -12.50 2.42
N GLY A 250 3.28 -12.83 3.54
CA GLY A 250 3.78 -13.72 4.58
C GLY A 250 4.55 -13.00 5.68
N GLU A 251 4.75 -11.69 5.60
CA GLU A 251 5.36 -10.86 6.64
C GLU A 251 4.32 -10.03 7.44
N GLU A 252 3.08 -9.96 6.94
CA GLU A 252 1.96 -9.29 7.59
C GLU A 252 1.46 -10.01 8.84
N THR A 253 0.72 -9.28 9.68
CA THR A 253 -0.03 -9.88 10.78
C THR A 253 -1.32 -10.53 10.28
N ALA A 254 -1.85 -11.53 11.01
CA ALA A 254 -3.00 -12.31 10.57
C ALA A 254 -4.28 -11.48 10.32
N ASP A 255 -4.42 -10.36 11.02
CA ASP A 255 -5.55 -9.43 10.93
C ASP A 255 -5.43 -8.39 9.81
N THR A 256 -4.27 -8.28 9.16
CA THR A 256 -4.01 -7.26 8.14
C THR A 256 -5.08 -7.24 7.04
N TRP A 257 -5.50 -8.39 6.54
CA TRP A 257 -6.47 -8.49 5.45
C TRP A 257 -7.91 -8.17 5.84
N GLU A 258 -8.20 -8.02 7.14
CA GLU A 258 -9.51 -7.60 7.64
C GLU A 258 -9.77 -6.13 7.33
N TYR A 259 -8.76 -5.27 7.50
CA TYR A 259 -8.88 -3.84 7.26
C TYR A 259 -8.26 -3.38 5.92
N TYR A 260 -7.22 -4.06 5.43
CA TYR A 260 -6.46 -3.57 4.27
C TYR A 260 -7.34 -3.35 3.04
N LYS A 261 -8.20 -4.34 2.71
CA LYS A 261 -9.12 -4.23 1.57
C LYS A 261 -10.15 -3.12 1.74
N LEU A 262 -10.65 -2.92 2.95
CA LEU A 262 -11.58 -1.83 3.26
C LEU A 262 -10.91 -0.48 3.05
N TRP A 263 -9.80 -0.26 3.74
CA TRP A 263 -9.11 1.02 3.78
C TRP A 263 -8.49 1.41 2.44
N SER A 264 -7.96 0.46 1.67
CA SER A 264 -7.47 0.70 0.30
C SER A 264 -8.57 1.09 -0.70
N ASN A 265 -9.83 0.92 -0.33
CA ASN A 265 -10.99 1.31 -1.11
C ASN A 265 -11.77 2.51 -0.50
N GLY A 266 -11.17 3.25 0.42
CA GLY A 266 -11.78 4.40 1.07
C GLY A 266 -12.87 4.05 2.09
N CYS A 267 -13.08 2.77 2.41
CA CYS A 267 -14.05 2.29 3.38
C CYS A 267 -13.38 2.19 4.75
N TYR A 268 -13.54 3.20 5.60
CA TYR A 268 -12.85 3.27 6.90
C TYR A 268 -13.63 2.64 8.05
N PHE A 269 -14.43 1.59 7.77
CA PHE A 269 -15.26 0.92 8.77
C PHE A 269 -14.49 -0.15 9.53
N ASP A 270 -14.50 -0.04 10.87
CA ASP A 270 -13.79 -0.98 11.75
C ASP A 270 -14.63 -2.24 12.07
N ASP A 271 -15.93 -2.20 11.82
CA ASP A 271 -16.90 -3.27 12.15
C ASP A 271 -17.26 -4.19 10.96
N VAL A 272 -16.63 -4.00 9.79
CA VAL A 272 -16.96 -4.74 8.55
C VAL A 272 -15.89 -5.77 8.18
N GLY A 273 -14.69 -5.69 8.75
CA GLY A 273 -13.51 -6.45 8.32
C GLY A 273 -13.73 -7.95 8.18
N LYS A 274 -14.40 -8.58 9.14
CA LYS A 274 -14.73 -10.02 9.15
C LYS A 274 -16.13 -10.34 8.62
N HIS A 275 -16.94 -9.33 8.30
CA HIS A 275 -18.34 -9.53 7.93
C HIS A 275 -18.47 -10.15 6.54
N TRP A 276 -19.40 -11.11 6.37
CA TRP A 276 -19.64 -11.80 5.10
C TRP A 276 -19.99 -10.86 3.95
N ALA A 277 -20.67 -9.74 4.24
CA ALA A 277 -21.06 -8.74 3.26
C ALA A 277 -19.96 -7.70 2.94
N ARG A 278 -18.75 -7.82 3.49
CA ARG A 278 -17.66 -6.84 3.33
C ARG A 278 -17.50 -6.37 1.87
N ASP A 279 -17.39 -7.31 0.95
CA ASP A 279 -17.11 -6.99 -0.45
C ASP A 279 -18.30 -6.31 -1.16
N TYR A 280 -19.52 -6.64 -0.73
CA TYR A 280 -20.73 -5.95 -1.21
C TYR A 280 -20.82 -4.53 -0.66
N ILE A 281 -20.49 -4.34 0.63
CA ILE A 281 -20.44 -3.02 1.28
C ILE A 281 -19.41 -2.12 0.58
N ILE A 282 -18.19 -2.62 0.32
CA ILE A 282 -17.17 -1.87 -0.44
C ILE A 282 -17.72 -1.42 -1.81
N LYS A 283 -18.33 -2.35 -2.56
CA LYS A 283 -18.89 -2.04 -3.88
C LYS A 283 -20.02 -1.00 -3.82
N ALA A 284 -20.91 -1.12 -2.85
CA ALA A 284 -22.03 -0.21 -2.67
C ALA A 284 -21.57 1.18 -2.19
N TYR A 285 -20.60 1.21 -1.28
CA TYR A 285 -19.97 2.44 -0.77
C TYR A 285 -19.26 3.22 -1.89
N LYS A 286 -18.41 2.55 -2.70
CA LYS A 286 -17.74 3.17 -3.86
C LYS A 286 -18.69 3.74 -4.91
N LYS A 287 -19.92 3.21 -4.98
CA LYS A 287 -20.98 3.73 -5.85
C LYS A 287 -21.85 4.81 -5.18
N ASN A 288 -21.51 5.21 -3.96
CA ASN A 288 -22.29 6.12 -3.11
C ASN A 288 -23.74 5.65 -2.86
N TRP A 289 -24.00 4.35 -2.94
CA TRP A 289 -25.35 3.80 -2.66
C TRP A 289 -25.63 3.74 -1.16
N VAL A 290 -24.59 3.39 -0.38
CA VAL A 290 -24.64 3.28 1.06
C VAL A 290 -23.59 4.18 1.72
N MET A 291 -23.82 4.51 2.99
CA MET A 291 -22.90 5.24 3.85
C MET A 291 -22.85 4.52 5.21
N GLY A 292 -21.79 4.76 6.00
CA GLY A 292 -21.74 4.32 7.38
C GLY A 292 -22.71 5.09 8.28
N VAL A 293 -23.00 4.51 9.43
CA VAL A 293 -23.74 5.20 10.51
C VAL A 293 -22.87 6.32 11.10
N THR A 294 -21.57 6.09 11.13
CA THR A 294 -20.52 7.09 11.41
C THR A 294 -19.42 7.00 10.36
N GLN A 295 -18.36 7.80 10.51
CA GLN A 295 -17.21 7.71 9.61
C GLN A 295 -16.45 6.37 9.72
N THR A 296 -16.53 5.68 10.86
CA THR A 296 -15.78 4.44 11.13
C THR A 296 -16.66 3.24 11.44
N THR A 297 -17.99 3.38 11.41
CA THR A 297 -18.93 2.32 11.77
C THR A 297 -20.03 2.20 10.72
N PHE A 298 -20.24 0.99 10.23
CA PHE A 298 -21.27 0.67 9.23
C PHE A 298 -22.51 0.05 9.86
N CYS A 299 -22.36 -0.78 10.91
CA CYS A 299 -23.39 -1.58 11.58
C CYS A 299 -24.10 -2.55 10.62
N PRO A 300 -23.38 -3.51 10.01
CA PRO A 300 -23.90 -4.36 8.93
C PRO A 300 -25.10 -5.23 9.33
N ASP A 301 -25.18 -5.64 10.60
CA ASP A 301 -26.24 -6.51 11.13
C ASP A 301 -27.43 -5.73 11.73
N ARG A 302 -27.36 -4.41 11.77
CA ARG A 302 -28.45 -3.58 12.30
C ARG A 302 -29.63 -3.54 11.32
N PRO A 303 -30.87 -3.67 11.79
CA PRO A 303 -32.05 -3.47 10.96
C PRO A 303 -32.05 -2.09 10.28
N LEU A 304 -32.34 -2.08 8.99
CA LEU A 304 -32.44 -0.87 8.19
C LEU A 304 -33.74 -0.10 8.55
N THR A 305 -33.62 1.18 8.81
CA THR A 305 -34.79 2.04 9.02
C THR A 305 -35.41 2.46 7.68
N ARG A 306 -36.69 2.86 7.69
CA ARG A 306 -37.36 3.39 6.50
C ARG A 306 -36.65 4.61 5.92
N ALA A 307 -36.17 5.52 6.78
CA ALA A 307 -35.42 6.70 6.40
C ALA A 307 -34.11 6.36 5.70
N GLU A 308 -33.38 5.39 6.22
CA GLU A 308 -32.15 4.88 5.58
C GLU A 308 -32.45 4.21 4.24
N ALA A 309 -33.52 3.42 4.16
CA ALA A 309 -33.94 2.79 2.91
C ALA A 309 -34.28 3.83 1.84
N SER A 310 -35.03 4.89 2.18
CA SER A 310 -35.34 5.99 1.27
C SER A 310 -34.06 6.68 0.76
N ALA A 311 -33.12 7.00 1.66
CA ALA A 311 -31.85 7.61 1.29
C ALA A 311 -31.00 6.70 0.38
N MET A 312 -31.00 5.38 0.63
CA MET A 312 -30.28 4.41 -0.22
C MET A 312 -30.94 4.32 -1.62
N LEU A 313 -32.25 4.24 -1.71
CA LEU A 313 -32.98 4.17 -2.98
C LEU A 313 -32.77 5.42 -3.83
N VAL A 314 -32.86 6.60 -3.23
CA VAL A 314 -32.61 7.88 -3.92
C VAL A 314 -31.20 7.92 -4.52
N ARG A 315 -30.18 7.50 -3.78
CA ARG A 315 -28.80 7.43 -4.28
C ARG A 315 -28.62 6.34 -5.35
N LEU A 316 -29.17 5.15 -5.13
CA LEU A 316 -29.09 4.01 -6.06
C LEU A 316 -29.71 4.38 -7.41
N LEU A 317 -30.86 5.01 -7.40
CA LEU A 317 -31.61 5.41 -8.60
C LEU A 317 -31.14 6.76 -9.17
N LYS A 318 -30.20 7.43 -8.49
CA LYS A 318 -29.67 8.75 -8.85
C LYS A 318 -30.77 9.79 -9.06
N LEU A 319 -31.79 9.78 -8.21
CA LEU A 319 -32.91 10.70 -8.31
C LEU A 319 -32.42 12.12 -7.98
N PRO A 320 -32.86 13.13 -8.75
CA PRO A 320 -32.55 14.51 -8.45
C PRO A 320 -33.21 14.92 -7.13
N ALA A 321 -32.44 15.55 -6.24
CA ALA A 321 -32.97 16.00 -4.97
C ALA A 321 -34.18 16.96 -5.18
N GLN A 322 -35.28 16.69 -4.48
CA GLN A 322 -36.43 17.55 -4.42
C GLN A 322 -36.42 18.28 -3.06
N PHE A 323 -36.69 19.58 -3.12
CA PHE A 323 -36.82 20.40 -1.91
C PHE A 323 -38.22 20.98 -1.92
N PHE A 324 -38.98 20.67 -0.90
CA PHE A 324 -40.33 21.22 -0.70
C PHE A 324 -40.28 22.27 0.41
N GLU A 325 -41.07 23.33 0.32
CA GLU A 325 -41.20 24.33 1.39
C GLU A 325 -41.77 23.70 2.67
N GLU A 326 -42.66 22.73 2.51
CA GLU A 326 -43.18 21.90 3.60
C GLU A 326 -43.14 20.43 3.15
N SER A 327 -42.60 19.55 3.99
CA SER A 327 -42.63 18.11 3.72
C SER A 327 -44.07 17.59 3.74
N THR A 328 -44.35 16.59 2.89
CA THR A 328 -45.61 15.88 2.90
C THR A 328 -45.86 15.13 4.21
N PHE A 329 -44.78 14.79 4.93
CA PHE A 329 -44.83 14.04 6.18
C PHE A 329 -44.57 14.96 7.38
N THR A 330 -45.49 14.97 8.35
CA THR A 330 -45.40 15.85 9.51
C THR A 330 -44.37 15.44 10.55
N ASP A 331 -43.88 14.21 10.49
CA ASP A 331 -42.92 13.60 11.45
C ASP A 331 -41.48 13.59 10.96
N VAL A 332 -41.18 14.19 9.79
CA VAL A 332 -39.84 14.20 9.21
C VAL A 332 -39.17 15.57 9.21
N SER A 333 -39.87 16.62 9.62
CA SER A 333 -39.32 17.97 9.64
C SER A 333 -38.07 18.05 10.52
N GLY A 334 -36.96 18.54 9.94
CA GLY A 334 -35.64 18.59 10.59
C GLY A 334 -34.94 17.23 10.72
N HIS A 335 -35.52 16.15 10.21
CA HIS A 335 -34.88 14.85 10.19
C HIS A 335 -33.79 14.81 9.11
N TRP A 336 -32.64 14.16 9.40
CA TRP A 336 -31.50 14.09 8.47
C TRP A 336 -31.84 13.53 7.07
N ALA A 337 -32.87 12.70 6.96
CA ALA A 337 -33.32 12.07 5.71
C ALA A 337 -34.52 12.78 5.08
N GLU A 338 -34.97 13.92 5.59
CA GLU A 338 -36.16 14.65 5.11
C GLU A 338 -36.16 14.80 3.57
N GLY A 339 -35.09 15.39 3.00
CA GLY A 339 -34.94 15.56 1.57
C GLY A 339 -34.94 14.26 0.76
N ALA A 340 -34.40 13.19 1.33
CA ALA A 340 -34.41 11.87 0.67
C ALA A 340 -35.79 11.23 0.71
N ILE A 341 -36.53 11.40 1.82
CA ILE A 341 -37.91 10.90 1.97
C ILE A 341 -38.83 11.63 1.00
N ASP A 342 -38.76 12.96 0.95
CA ASP A 342 -39.53 13.76 0.03
C ASP A 342 -39.20 13.47 -1.44
N THR A 343 -37.94 13.28 -1.77
CA THR A 343 -37.52 12.87 -3.10
C THR A 343 -38.09 11.50 -3.47
N ALA A 344 -37.98 10.51 -2.58
CA ALA A 344 -38.54 9.17 -2.80
C ALA A 344 -40.08 9.24 -3.01
N TRP A 345 -40.78 9.98 -2.16
CA TRP A 345 -42.22 10.20 -2.27
C TRP A 345 -42.64 10.83 -3.62
N SER A 346 -41.91 11.87 -4.06
CA SER A 346 -42.22 12.54 -5.34
C SER A 346 -42.06 11.63 -6.56
N HIS A 347 -41.29 10.54 -6.41
CA HIS A 347 -41.05 9.52 -7.44
C HIS A 347 -41.86 8.22 -7.21
N ASN A 348 -42.88 8.25 -6.30
CA ASN A 348 -43.71 7.11 -5.93
C ASN A 348 -42.94 5.88 -5.41
N ILE A 349 -41.92 6.11 -4.60
CA ILE A 349 -41.11 5.10 -3.92
C ILE A 349 -41.45 5.05 -2.43
#